data_c708a0005e0b4981bd7ca10cf4f89ced
#
_entry.id   c708a0005e0b4981bd7ca10cf4f89ced
#
_cell.length_a   1.000
_cell.length_b   1.000
_cell.length_c   1.000
_cell.angle_alpha   90.00
_cell.angle_beta   90.00
_cell.angle_gamma   90.00
#
_symmetry.space_group_name_H-M   'P 1'
#
loop_
_entity.id
_entity.type
_entity.pdbx_description
1 polymer ?
#
loop_
_entity_poly.entity_id
_entity_poly.type
_entity_poly.pdbx_seq_one_letter_code
_entity_poly.pdbx_strand_id
1 'polypeptide(L)'
;MTGKLYGVGIGPGDPELITLKALRLTKEADILAFPGENPKESVAYRIMKGAYPEIDSKQMISLPMPMIKDREELKRVHDEGAKIIAEWLEKGKNVVFLTLGDPTVYSTYIYVHKRVEQLGYATEIISGITSFCAVSARFNEGLVEKSQQLHVIPASYQIEDCLLYTS
;
A
#
# COMPACT_ATOMS: atom_id res chain seq x y z
N MET A 1 4.61 -24.23 -9.66
CA MET A 1 4.54 -22.79 -10.06
C MET A 1 4.71 -21.97 -8.80
N THR A 2 5.51 -20.92 -8.83
CA THR A 2 5.65 -19.97 -7.73
C THR A 2 4.40 -19.08 -7.63
N GLY A 3 4.12 -18.58 -6.43
CA GLY A 3 3.06 -17.60 -6.21
C GLY A 3 3.41 -16.21 -6.75
N LYS A 4 2.48 -15.27 -6.63
CA LYS A 4 2.63 -13.88 -7.06
C LYS A 4 2.34 -12.91 -5.91
N LEU A 5 3.12 -11.81 -5.85
CA LEU A 5 2.88 -10.70 -4.92
C LEU A 5 2.00 -9.65 -5.59
N TYR A 6 0.94 -9.26 -4.90
CA TYR A 6 0.08 -8.14 -5.27
C TYR A 6 0.19 -7.03 -4.22
N GLY A 7 0.61 -5.83 -4.62
CA GLY A 7 0.50 -4.64 -3.78
C GLY A 7 -0.81 -3.94 -4.06
N VAL A 8 -1.68 -3.92 -3.10
CA VAL A 8 -3.08 -3.52 -3.29
C VAL A 8 -3.38 -2.25 -2.50
N GLY A 9 -3.71 -1.18 -3.22
CA GLY A 9 -4.25 0.04 -2.65
C GLY A 9 -5.71 -0.15 -2.26
N ILE A 10 -6.01 0.15 -1.01
CA ILE A 10 -7.36 -0.01 -0.45
C ILE A 10 -8.10 1.30 -0.24
N GLY A 11 -7.59 2.39 -0.83
CA GLY A 11 -8.19 3.70 -0.66
C GLY A 11 -7.83 4.37 0.67
N PRO A 12 -8.36 5.59 0.90
CA PRO A 12 -7.90 6.49 1.97
C PRO A 12 -8.60 6.32 3.31
N GLY A 13 -9.60 5.44 3.43
CA GLY A 13 -10.28 5.22 4.71
C GLY A 13 -11.70 4.72 4.62
N ASP A 14 -12.45 5.13 3.61
CA ASP A 14 -13.82 4.67 3.38
C ASP A 14 -13.81 3.29 2.69
N PRO A 15 -14.44 2.25 3.27
CA PRO A 15 -14.55 0.94 2.64
C PRO A 15 -15.24 0.94 1.27
N GLU A 16 -16.14 1.89 0.99
CA GLU A 16 -16.81 2.03 -0.30
C GLU A 16 -15.88 2.56 -1.40
N LEU A 17 -14.73 3.13 -1.02
CA LEU A 17 -13.69 3.58 -1.96
C LEU A 17 -12.66 2.49 -2.31
N ILE A 18 -12.87 1.26 -1.87
CA ILE A 18 -12.08 0.11 -2.29
C ILE A 18 -12.49 -0.28 -3.71
N THR A 19 -11.51 -0.44 -4.60
CA THR A 19 -11.79 -0.87 -5.97
C THR A 19 -12.28 -2.33 -6.00
N LEU A 20 -13.15 -2.67 -6.94
CA LEU A 20 -13.63 -4.04 -7.12
C LEU A 20 -12.48 -5.04 -7.32
N LYS A 21 -11.41 -4.63 -8.03
CA LYS A 21 -10.21 -5.46 -8.23
C LYS A 21 -9.47 -5.70 -6.92
N ALA A 22 -9.33 -4.68 -6.08
CA ALA A 22 -8.70 -4.79 -4.76
C ALA A 22 -9.48 -5.77 -3.85
N LEU A 23 -10.81 -5.62 -3.79
CA LEU A 23 -11.66 -6.48 -3.00
C LEU A 23 -11.60 -7.94 -3.50
N ARG A 24 -11.69 -8.17 -4.80
CA ARG A 24 -11.61 -9.51 -5.39
C ARG A 24 -10.28 -10.19 -5.06
N LEU A 25 -9.15 -9.52 -5.30
CA LEU A 25 -7.82 -10.08 -5.02
C LEU A 25 -7.63 -10.37 -3.53
N THR A 26 -8.15 -9.52 -2.64
CA THR A 26 -8.11 -9.77 -1.20
C THR A 26 -8.87 -11.05 -0.83
N LYS A 27 -10.04 -11.28 -1.44
CA LYS A 27 -10.83 -12.51 -1.23
C LYS A 27 -10.15 -13.74 -1.80
N GLU A 28 -9.48 -13.63 -2.93
CA GLU A 28 -8.77 -14.73 -3.62
C GLU A 28 -7.40 -15.04 -3.00
N ALA A 29 -6.80 -14.12 -2.23
CA ALA A 29 -5.49 -14.27 -1.65
C ALA A 29 -5.34 -15.53 -0.78
N ASP A 30 -4.19 -16.20 -0.88
CA ASP A 30 -3.80 -17.23 0.09
C ASP A 30 -3.33 -16.59 1.40
N ILE A 31 -2.55 -15.52 1.29
CA ILE A 31 -1.95 -14.79 2.40
C ILE A 31 -2.25 -13.30 2.27
N LEU A 32 -2.69 -12.68 3.34
CA LEU A 32 -2.79 -11.22 3.46
C LEU A 32 -1.62 -10.68 4.28
N ALA A 33 -0.88 -9.74 3.71
CA ALA A 33 0.23 -9.07 4.38
C ALA A 33 -0.17 -7.63 4.76
N PHE A 34 0.21 -7.21 5.95
CA PHE A 34 -0.07 -5.89 6.49
C PHE A 34 1.20 -5.22 7.02
N PRO A 35 1.35 -3.90 6.89
CA PRO A 35 2.41 -3.17 7.57
C PRO A 35 2.14 -3.11 9.09
N GLY A 36 3.21 -3.22 9.88
CA GLY A 36 3.14 -3.13 11.34
C GLY A 36 3.41 -4.45 12.04
N GLU A 37 3.23 -4.48 13.36
CA GLU A 37 3.50 -5.65 14.19
C GLU A 37 2.31 -6.60 14.31
N ASN A 38 1.09 -6.06 14.25
CA ASN A 38 -0.15 -6.82 14.36
C ASN A 38 -1.10 -6.48 13.20
N PRO A 39 -1.50 -7.44 12.35
CA PRO A 39 -2.41 -7.19 11.24
C PRO A 39 -3.69 -6.48 11.66
N LYS A 40 -4.30 -6.89 12.79
CA LYS A 40 -5.59 -6.38 13.27
C LYS A 40 -5.55 -4.95 13.80
N GLU A 41 -4.38 -4.46 14.16
CA GLU A 41 -4.15 -3.07 14.57
C GLU A 41 -3.91 -2.13 13.39
N SER A 42 -3.59 -2.71 12.23
CA SER A 42 -3.35 -1.96 11.01
C SER A 42 -4.61 -1.21 10.56
N VAL A 43 -4.43 0.04 10.11
CA VAL A 43 -5.51 0.83 9.51
C VAL A 43 -6.03 0.14 8.25
N ALA A 44 -5.14 -0.48 7.47
CA ALA A 44 -5.50 -1.22 6.27
C ALA A 44 -6.44 -2.40 6.57
N TYR A 45 -6.20 -3.13 7.66
CA TYR A 45 -7.11 -4.18 8.11
C TYR A 45 -8.50 -3.62 8.44
N ARG A 46 -8.58 -2.53 9.22
CA ARG A 46 -9.87 -1.95 9.64
C ARG A 46 -10.71 -1.49 8.45
N ILE A 47 -10.09 -0.88 7.46
CA ILE A 47 -10.77 -0.46 6.23
C ILE A 47 -11.27 -1.69 5.45
N MET A 48 -10.41 -2.65 5.21
CA MET A 48 -10.78 -3.85 4.46
C MET A 48 -11.84 -4.68 5.19
N LYS A 49 -11.80 -4.72 6.53
CA LYS A 49 -12.83 -5.37 7.36
C LYS A 49 -14.22 -4.78 7.15
N GLY A 50 -14.33 -3.48 6.89
CA GLY A 50 -15.59 -2.82 6.55
C GLY A 50 -16.20 -3.30 5.24
N ALA A 51 -15.38 -3.60 4.23
CA ALA A 51 -15.84 -4.10 2.93
C ALA A 51 -15.87 -5.64 2.83
N TYR A 52 -15.11 -6.33 3.67
CA TYR A 52 -14.99 -7.79 3.71
C TYR A 52 -14.98 -8.28 5.17
N PRO A 53 -16.17 -8.43 5.80
CA PRO A 53 -16.30 -8.86 7.20
C PRO A 53 -15.65 -10.21 7.51
N GLU A 54 -15.58 -11.12 6.54
CA GLU A 54 -15.00 -12.46 6.69
C GLU A 54 -13.47 -12.48 6.57
N ILE A 55 -12.79 -11.34 6.54
CA ILE A 55 -11.33 -11.24 6.40
C ILE A 55 -10.58 -12.03 7.48
N ASP A 56 -11.17 -12.21 8.67
CA ASP A 56 -10.58 -12.99 9.76
C ASP A 56 -10.40 -14.48 9.44
N SER A 57 -11.09 -15.01 8.43
CA SER A 57 -10.89 -16.36 7.93
C SER A 57 -9.61 -16.54 7.13
N LYS A 58 -8.96 -15.45 6.75
CA LYS A 58 -7.74 -15.45 5.96
C LYS A 58 -6.51 -15.60 6.83
N GLN A 59 -5.50 -16.26 6.28
CA GLN A 59 -4.17 -16.26 6.88
C GLN A 59 -3.54 -14.89 6.70
N MET A 60 -3.08 -14.29 7.80
CA MET A 60 -2.51 -12.95 7.83
C MET A 60 -1.06 -12.99 8.32
N ILE A 61 -0.23 -12.13 7.77
CA ILE A 61 1.14 -11.89 8.23
C ILE A 61 1.36 -10.39 8.45
N SER A 62 2.21 -10.08 9.41
CA SER A 62 2.71 -8.73 9.63
C SER A 62 4.10 -8.58 9.07
N LEU A 63 4.34 -7.42 8.48
CA LEU A 63 5.67 -7.00 8.07
C LEU A 63 6.03 -5.76 8.89
N PRO A 64 6.99 -5.86 9.83
CA PRO A 64 7.44 -4.71 10.58
C PRO A 64 7.94 -3.61 9.63
N MET A 65 7.40 -2.42 9.78
CA MET A 65 7.77 -1.25 8.98
C MET A 65 7.97 -0.05 9.92
N PRO A 66 9.05 -0.06 10.71
CA PRO A 66 9.29 0.98 11.69
C PRO A 66 9.56 2.32 10.99
N MET A 67 9.06 3.41 11.60
CA MET A 67 9.36 4.78 11.17
C MET A 67 10.70 5.22 11.73
N ILE A 68 11.79 4.74 11.16
CA ILE A 68 13.17 5.06 11.53
C ILE A 68 13.83 5.90 10.45
N LYS A 69 14.81 6.75 10.84
CA LYS A 69 15.57 7.58 9.90
C LYS A 69 16.85 6.90 9.41
N ASP A 70 17.29 5.86 10.07
CA ASP A 70 18.50 5.12 9.70
C ASP A 70 18.26 4.34 8.40
N ARG A 71 19.05 4.68 7.37
CA ARG A 71 18.89 4.11 6.03
C ARG A 71 19.31 2.64 5.97
N GLU A 72 20.33 2.24 6.70
CA GLU A 72 20.82 0.86 6.71
C GLU A 72 19.82 -0.06 7.43
N GLU A 73 19.27 0.42 8.54
CA GLU A 73 18.24 -0.32 9.27
C GLU A 73 16.94 -0.44 8.45
N LEU A 74 16.49 0.64 7.79
CA LEU A 74 15.35 0.58 6.86
C LEU A 74 15.59 -0.44 5.74
N LYS A 75 16.80 -0.44 5.16
CA LYS A 75 17.15 -1.40 4.12
C LYS A 75 17.03 -2.83 4.64
N ARG A 76 17.59 -3.11 5.83
CA ARG A 76 17.52 -4.43 6.47
C ARG A 76 16.08 -4.88 6.69
N VAL A 77 15.24 -4.01 7.24
CA VAL A 77 13.82 -4.30 7.49
C VAL A 77 13.07 -4.62 6.19
N HIS A 78 13.33 -3.85 5.13
CA HIS A 78 12.69 -4.12 3.84
C HIS A 78 13.21 -5.43 3.20
N ASP A 79 14.48 -5.76 3.37
CA ASP A 79 15.07 -7.00 2.89
C ASP A 79 14.48 -8.21 3.64
N GLU A 80 14.30 -8.10 4.96
CA GLU A 80 13.64 -9.12 5.79
C GLU A 80 12.17 -9.30 5.40
N GLY A 81 11.44 -8.19 5.22
CA GLY A 81 10.05 -8.24 4.74
C GLY A 81 9.89 -8.92 3.39
N ALA A 82 10.81 -8.65 2.46
CA ALA A 82 10.82 -9.31 1.16
C ALA A 82 11.11 -10.82 1.26
N LYS A 83 11.99 -11.25 2.16
CA LYS A 83 12.28 -12.68 2.41
C LYS A 83 11.06 -13.40 2.97
N ILE A 84 10.37 -12.82 3.95
CA ILE A 84 9.14 -13.40 4.51
C ILE A 84 8.10 -13.63 3.42
N ILE A 85 7.92 -12.66 2.51
CA ILE A 85 7.01 -12.80 1.38
C ILE A 85 7.50 -13.91 0.43
N ALA A 86 8.79 -13.91 0.08
CA ALA A 86 9.38 -14.89 -0.84
C ALA A 86 9.15 -16.34 -0.37
N GLU A 87 9.23 -16.61 0.93
CA GLU A 87 8.95 -17.95 1.49
C GLU A 87 7.52 -18.45 1.19
N TRP A 88 6.53 -17.55 1.14
CA TRP A 88 5.18 -17.90 0.75
C TRP A 88 5.05 -18.08 -0.77
N LEU A 89 5.70 -17.22 -1.54
CA LEU A 89 5.69 -17.30 -3.00
C LEU A 89 6.36 -18.60 -3.49
N GLU A 90 7.44 -19.05 -2.85
CA GLU A 90 8.10 -20.34 -3.13
C GLU A 90 7.15 -21.52 -2.92
N LYS A 91 6.28 -21.46 -1.91
CA LYS A 91 5.25 -22.46 -1.65
C LYS A 91 4.06 -22.39 -2.62
N GLY A 92 4.15 -21.57 -3.66
CA GLY A 92 3.09 -21.38 -4.66
C GLY A 92 1.90 -20.55 -4.14
N LYS A 93 2.05 -19.82 -3.02
CA LYS A 93 0.99 -19.02 -2.41
C LYS A 93 0.99 -17.59 -2.94
N ASN A 94 -0.18 -17.10 -3.33
CA ASN A 94 -0.36 -15.69 -3.68
C ASN A 94 -0.43 -14.84 -2.41
N VAL A 95 0.39 -13.79 -2.37
CA VAL A 95 0.43 -12.83 -1.26
C VAL A 95 -0.17 -11.51 -1.72
N VAL A 96 -1.14 -11.00 -0.98
CA VAL A 96 -1.72 -9.67 -1.17
C VAL A 96 -1.26 -8.77 -0.03
N PHE A 97 -0.44 -7.77 -0.35
CA PHE A 97 -0.02 -6.73 0.59
C PHE A 97 -0.99 -5.55 0.51
N LEU A 98 -1.71 -5.31 1.60
CA LEU A 98 -2.69 -4.21 1.70
C LEU A 98 -2.02 -2.93 2.20
N THR A 99 -2.17 -1.83 1.46
CA THR A 99 -1.65 -0.53 1.84
C THR A 99 -2.69 0.57 1.65
N LEU A 100 -2.57 1.64 2.45
CA LEU A 100 -3.45 2.81 2.37
C LEU A 100 -3.30 3.54 1.04
N GLY A 101 -4.37 4.16 0.58
CA GLY A 101 -4.38 4.96 -0.63
C GLY A 101 -4.01 4.15 -1.85
N ASP A 102 -2.98 4.59 -2.55
CA ASP A 102 -2.39 3.95 -3.73
C ASP A 102 -0.95 3.50 -3.44
N PRO A 103 -0.55 2.26 -3.81
CA PRO A 103 0.80 1.73 -3.56
C PRO A 103 1.93 2.51 -4.24
N THR A 104 1.62 3.32 -5.25
CA THR A 104 2.61 4.10 -6.01
C THR A 104 2.85 5.49 -5.42
N VAL A 105 2.03 5.92 -4.44
CA VAL A 105 2.09 7.25 -3.85
C VAL A 105 2.57 7.17 -2.39
N TYR A 106 3.85 7.48 -2.17
CA TYR A 106 4.50 7.52 -0.84
C TYR A 106 4.27 6.28 0.04
N SER A 107 4.11 5.12 -0.58
CA SER A 107 3.92 3.86 0.14
C SER A 107 5.23 3.13 0.39
N THR A 108 5.46 2.67 1.62
CA THR A 108 6.59 1.81 1.97
C THR A 108 6.55 0.46 1.26
N TYR A 109 5.39 0.01 0.81
CA TYR A 109 5.24 -1.19 0.00
C TYR A 109 6.18 -1.23 -1.21
N ILE A 110 6.41 -0.10 -1.88
CA ILE A 110 7.22 -0.05 -3.10
C ILE A 110 8.66 -0.56 -2.88
N TYR A 111 9.19 -0.40 -1.67
CA TYR A 111 10.52 -0.90 -1.33
C TYR A 111 10.57 -2.42 -1.20
N VAL A 112 9.51 -3.02 -0.69
CA VAL A 112 9.34 -4.49 -0.62
C VAL A 112 9.07 -5.06 -2.01
N HIS A 113 8.19 -4.41 -2.78
CA HIS A 113 7.87 -4.76 -4.16
C HIS A 113 9.15 -4.95 -5.01
N LYS A 114 10.00 -3.91 -5.06
CA LYS A 114 11.24 -3.93 -5.83
C LYS A 114 12.19 -5.07 -5.41
N ARG A 115 12.24 -5.41 -4.13
CA ARG A 115 13.09 -6.48 -3.62
C ARG A 115 12.57 -7.87 -4.00
N VAL A 116 11.27 -8.08 -3.90
CA VAL A 116 10.61 -9.33 -4.31
C VAL A 116 10.80 -9.54 -5.82
N GLU A 117 10.70 -8.47 -6.60
CA GLU A 117 10.96 -8.48 -8.05
C GLU A 117 12.41 -8.81 -8.35
N GLN A 118 13.38 -8.25 -7.62
CA GLN A 118 14.81 -8.56 -7.72
C GLN A 118 15.14 -10.01 -7.34
N LEU A 119 14.34 -10.63 -6.47
CA LEU A 119 14.43 -12.06 -6.15
C LEU A 119 13.87 -12.98 -7.27
N GLY A 120 13.29 -12.39 -8.33
CA GLY A 120 12.78 -13.13 -9.50
C GLY A 120 11.32 -13.58 -9.40
N TYR A 121 10.56 -13.10 -8.41
CA TYR A 121 9.15 -13.42 -8.28
C TYR A 121 8.26 -12.46 -9.07
N ALA A 122 7.14 -12.98 -9.54
CA ALA A 122 6.13 -12.16 -10.23
C ALA A 122 5.45 -11.20 -9.23
N THR A 123 5.31 -9.94 -9.64
CA THR A 123 4.67 -8.89 -8.85
C THR A 123 3.63 -8.14 -9.66
N GLU A 124 2.65 -7.51 -9.00
CA GLU A 124 1.69 -6.62 -9.63
C GLU A 124 1.27 -5.54 -8.64
N ILE A 125 1.09 -4.30 -9.13
CA ILE A 125 0.54 -3.19 -8.36
C ILE A 125 -0.90 -2.96 -8.78
N ILE A 126 -1.79 -2.87 -7.79
CA ILE A 126 -3.21 -2.58 -7.97
C ILE A 126 -3.48 -1.20 -7.39
N SER A 127 -3.83 -0.27 -8.24
CA SER A 127 -4.12 1.11 -7.83
C SER A 127 -5.28 1.21 -6.86
N GLY A 128 -5.17 2.17 -5.96
CA GLY A 128 -6.22 2.59 -5.04
C GLY A 128 -6.51 4.09 -5.17
N ILE A 129 -7.55 4.56 -4.51
CA ILE A 129 -7.88 5.98 -4.47
C ILE A 129 -6.94 6.69 -3.50
N THR A 130 -6.29 7.76 -3.96
CA THR A 130 -5.41 8.58 -3.13
C THR A 130 -6.19 9.50 -2.20
N SER A 131 -5.60 9.86 -1.05
CA SER A 131 -6.26 10.71 -0.05
C SER A 131 -6.62 12.11 -0.60
N PHE A 132 -5.75 12.71 -1.41
CA PHE A 132 -6.01 14.04 -1.97
C PHE A 132 -7.18 14.04 -2.96
N CYS A 133 -7.37 12.99 -3.76
CA CYS A 133 -8.55 12.84 -4.60
C CYS A 133 -9.83 12.67 -3.77
N ALA A 134 -9.79 11.85 -2.73
CA ALA A 134 -10.95 11.63 -1.87
C ALA A 134 -11.33 12.88 -1.06
N VAL A 135 -10.36 13.65 -0.59
CA VAL A 135 -10.59 14.93 0.10
C VAL A 135 -11.26 15.94 -0.84
N SER A 136 -10.74 16.10 -2.06
CA SER A 136 -11.32 16.99 -3.06
C SER A 136 -12.78 16.62 -3.36
N ALA A 137 -13.05 15.33 -3.59
CA ALA A 137 -14.41 14.84 -3.81
C ALA A 137 -15.34 15.12 -2.61
N ARG A 138 -14.81 15.03 -1.37
CA ARG A 138 -15.60 15.34 -0.17
C ARG A 138 -16.02 16.81 -0.08
N PHE A 139 -15.22 17.70 -0.64
CA PHE A 139 -15.54 19.14 -0.73
C PHE A 139 -16.32 19.51 -1.99
N ASN A 140 -16.62 18.57 -2.87
CA ASN A 140 -17.22 18.79 -4.19
C ASN A 140 -16.40 19.79 -5.05
N GLU A 141 -15.08 19.72 -4.95
CA GLU A 141 -14.15 20.60 -5.67
C GLU A 141 -13.20 19.81 -6.55
N GLY A 142 -12.84 20.36 -7.70
CA GLY A 142 -11.76 19.82 -8.54
C GLY A 142 -10.39 20.20 -7.96
N LEU A 143 -9.43 19.28 -7.99
CA LEU A 143 -8.05 19.57 -7.61
C LEU A 143 -7.37 20.54 -8.60
N VAL A 144 -7.70 20.42 -9.87
CA VAL A 144 -7.12 21.22 -10.96
C VAL A 144 -8.18 21.44 -12.04
N GLU A 145 -8.11 22.60 -12.69
CA GLU A 145 -8.96 22.93 -13.82
C GLU A 145 -8.12 23.46 -14.99
N LYS A 146 -8.56 23.18 -16.22
CA LYS A 146 -7.95 23.66 -17.47
C LYS A 146 -6.43 23.39 -17.53
N SER A 147 -5.62 24.46 -17.51
CA SER A 147 -4.15 24.41 -17.61
C SER A 147 -3.43 24.42 -16.26
N GLN A 148 -4.16 24.33 -15.15
CA GLN A 148 -3.56 24.23 -13.82
C GLN A 148 -2.72 22.98 -13.67
N GLN A 149 -1.67 23.03 -12.83
CA GLN A 149 -0.78 21.92 -12.56
C GLN A 149 -1.04 21.39 -11.15
N LEU A 150 -0.94 20.07 -10.96
CA LEU A 150 -0.99 19.43 -9.67
C LEU A 150 0.42 19.01 -9.23
N HIS A 151 0.86 19.53 -8.09
CA HIS A 151 2.10 19.13 -7.44
C HIS A 151 1.78 18.39 -6.15
N VAL A 152 2.26 17.15 -6.02
CA VAL A 152 2.05 16.34 -4.81
C VAL A 152 3.33 16.34 -4.00
N ILE A 153 3.34 17.07 -2.88
CA ILE A 153 4.50 17.23 -2.01
C ILE A 153 4.18 16.62 -0.64
N PRO A 154 4.99 15.64 -0.16
CA PRO A 154 4.75 15.06 1.15
C PRO A 154 5.09 16.05 2.26
N ALA A 155 4.18 16.22 3.23
CA ALA A 155 4.32 17.18 4.34
C ALA A 155 5.53 16.91 5.26
N SER A 156 6.16 15.74 5.14
CA SER A 156 7.38 15.38 5.87
C SER A 156 8.66 16.01 5.33
N TYR A 157 8.62 16.56 4.11
CA TYR A 157 9.73 17.33 3.54
C TYR A 157 9.54 18.81 3.84
N GLN A 158 10.65 19.53 4.11
CA GLN A 158 10.59 20.94 4.49
C GLN A 158 9.93 21.79 3.40
N ILE A 159 9.04 22.69 3.83
CA ILE A 159 8.15 23.53 3.00
C ILE A 159 8.95 24.54 2.13
N GLU A 160 10.24 24.71 2.37
CA GLU A 160 11.09 25.64 1.61
C GLU A 160 11.07 25.39 0.10
N ASP A 161 10.91 24.13 -0.33
CA ASP A 161 10.74 23.77 -1.75
C ASP A 161 9.33 24.07 -2.30
N CYS A 162 8.36 24.39 -1.42
CA CYS A 162 6.96 24.65 -1.79
C CYS A 162 6.71 26.12 -2.20
N LEU A 163 7.64 27.04 -1.91
CA LEU A 163 7.48 28.48 -2.17
C LEU A 163 7.79 28.91 -3.62
N LEU A 164 8.01 27.96 -4.52
CA LEU A 164 8.30 28.24 -5.92
C LEU A 164 7.10 28.72 -6.76
N TYR A 165 5.90 28.89 -6.17
CA TYR A 165 4.69 29.21 -6.93
C TYR A 165 3.79 30.25 -6.27
N THR A 166 4.31 31.46 -6.08
CA THR A 166 3.51 32.68 -6.00
C THR A 166 4.06 33.70 -6.97
N SER A 167 3.68 33.59 -8.21
CA SER A 167 3.73 34.70 -9.18
C SER A 167 2.51 34.62 -10.07
#